data_0084087605b59c83bbaebcb1399d8905
#
_entry.id   0084087605b59c83bbaebcb1399d8905
#
_cell.length_a   1.000
_cell.length_b   1.000
_cell.length_c   1.000
_cell.angle_alpha   90.00
_cell.angle_beta   90.00
_cell.angle_gamma   90.00
#
_symmetry.space_group_name_H-M   'P 1'
#
loop_
_entity.id
_entity.type
_entity.pdbx_description
1 polymer ?
#
loop_
_entity_poly.entity_id
_entity_poly.type
_entity_poly.pdbx_seq_one_letter_code
_entity_poly.pdbx_strand_id
1 'polypeptide(L)'
;MKSRTVIVVGAGPAGMFATRKIASAGYPVVLLNRDVKPGGLAEYGIYPMKTHMKQGLRKQFGKILDLPNVSYFGHMPVGANYAVTIDELQELNPVALVFAVGAQGTKKLGLPGEGCKGIYSAKDFVYHYNLLPPFSGMDFSTGRRIAIIGMGNVMVD
;
A
#
# COMPACT_ATOMS: atom_id res chain seq x y z
N MET A 1 -30.23 -14.90 -3.24
CA MET A 1 -29.00 -15.57 -3.72
C MET A 1 -27.85 -15.14 -2.79
N LYS A 2 -27.07 -16.08 -2.24
CA LYS A 2 -25.87 -15.73 -1.46
C LYS A 2 -24.88 -15.02 -2.40
N SER A 3 -24.35 -13.87 -1.97
CA SER A 3 -23.28 -13.19 -2.68
C SER A 3 -22.12 -14.17 -2.92
N ARG A 4 -21.56 -14.19 -4.11
CA ARG A 4 -20.34 -14.95 -4.43
C ARG A 4 -19.09 -14.07 -4.43
N THR A 5 -19.24 -12.81 -4.04
CA THR A 5 -18.18 -11.81 -4.09
C THR A 5 -17.19 -11.98 -2.95
N VAL A 6 -15.91 -11.88 -3.25
CA VAL A 6 -14.82 -11.74 -2.26
C VAL A 6 -14.38 -10.29 -2.24
N ILE A 7 -14.24 -9.73 -1.04
CA ILE A 7 -13.73 -8.37 -0.86
C ILE A 7 -12.27 -8.45 -0.39
N VAL A 8 -11.38 -7.77 -1.10
CA VAL A 8 -9.96 -7.66 -0.75
C VAL A 8 -9.67 -6.22 -0.34
N VAL A 9 -9.14 -6.03 0.85
CA VAL A 9 -8.77 -4.71 1.39
C VAL A 9 -7.25 -4.55 1.34
N GLY A 10 -6.78 -3.64 0.49
CA GLY A 10 -5.38 -3.34 0.23
C GLY A 10 -4.91 -3.86 -1.13
N ALA A 11 -4.53 -2.94 -2.02
CA ALA A 11 -4.02 -3.23 -3.36
C ALA A 11 -2.47 -3.19 -3.42
N GLY A 12 -1.79 -3.56 -2.34
CA GLY A 12 -0.36 -3.86 -2.35
C GLY A 12 -0.06 -5.21 -3.04
N PRO A 13 1.21 -5.64 -3.13
CA PRO A 13 1.57 -6.88 -3.81
C PRO A 13 0.76 -8.10 -3.32
N ALA A 14 0.58 -8.26 -2.01
CA ALA A 14 -0.19 -9.35 -1.44
C ALA A 14 -1.65 -9.35 -1.92
N GLY A 15 -2.32 -8.18 -1.83
CA GLY A 15 -3.72 -8.03 -2.26
C GLY A 15 -3.89 -8.21 -3.77
N MET A 16 -2.98 -7.69 -4.58
CA MET A 16 -2.99 -7.85 -6.04
C MET A 16 -2.89 -9.33 -6.44
N PHE A 17 -1.94 -10.07 -5.87
CA PHE A 17 -1.80 -11.50 -6.17
C PHE A 17 -2.93 -12.37 -5.60
N ALA A 18 -3.47 -12.01 -4.42
CA ALA A 18 -4.68 -12.65 -3.89
C ALA A 18 -5.86 -12.42 -4.83
N THR A 19 -6.09 -11.17 -5.27
CA THR A 19 -7.14 -10.81 -6.24
C THR A 19 -7.01 -11.66 -7.50
N ARG A 20 -5.82 -11.75 -8.09
CA ARG A 20 -5.59 -12.58 -9.28
C ARG A 20 -5.99 -14.04 -9.05
N LYS A 21 -5.55 -14.63 -7.94
CA LYS A 21 -5.85 -16.04 -7.61
C LYS A 21 -7.35 -16.28 -7.44
N ILE A 22 -8.02 -15.40 -6.70
CA ILE A 22 -9.45 -15.49 -6.42
C ILE A 22 -10.27 -15.29 -7.70
N ALA A 23 -9.94 -14.27 -8.50
CA ALA A 23 -10.59 -14.00 -9.76
C ALA A 23 -10.41 -15.15 -10.77
N SER A 24 -9.19 -15.73 -10.84
CA SER A 24 -8.91 -16.90 -11.69
C SER A 24 -9.66 -18.16 -11.24
N ALA A 25 -10.09 -18.25 -9.99
CA ALA A 25 -10.96 -19.32 -9.48
C ALA A 25 -12.46 -19.06 -9.79
N GLY A 26 -12.77 -17.98 -10.52
CA GLY A 26 -14.13 -17.66 -10.97
C GLY A 26 -14.97 -16.85 -9.97
N TYR A 27 -14.37 -16.32 -8.91
CA TYR A 27 -15.08 -15.47 -7.97
C TYR A 27 -15.03 -14.00 -8.41
N PRO A 28 -16.14 -13.26 -8.35
CA PRO A 28 -16.08 -11.80 -8.42
C PRO A 28 -15.28 -11.23 -7.26
N VAL A 29 -14.42 -10.26 -7.54
CA VAL A 29 -13.57 -9.62 -6.53
C VAL A 29 -13.82 -8.12 -6.52
N VAL A 30 -14.07 -7.58 -5.34
CA VAL A 30 -14.03 -6.15 -5.05
C VAL A 30 -12.70 -5.86 -4.35
N LEU A 31 -11.84 -5.06 -4.97
CA LEU A 31 -10.54 -4.67 -4.44
C LEU A 31 -10.58 -3.21 -4.00
N LEU A 32 -10.46 -3.00 -2.70
CA LEU A 32 -10.44 -1.67 -2.07
C LEU A 32 -9.00 -1.26 -1.77
N ASN A 33 -8.66 0.00 -2.05
CA ASN A 33 -7.33 0.53 -1.77
C ASN A 33 -7.39 1.92 -1.15
N ARG A 34 -6.71 2.11 -0.02
CA ARG A 34 -6.62 3.40 0.65
C ARG A 34 -5.95 4.47 -0.22
N ASP A 35 -4.87 4.08 -0.91
CA ASP A 35 -4.07 5.00 -1.69
C ASP A 35 -4.69 5.22 -3.08
N VAL A 36 -4.35 6.35 -3.73
CA VAL A 36 -4.88 6.69 -5.06
C VAL A 36 -4.43 5.68 -6.11
N LYS A 37 -3.15 5.29 -6.07
CA LYS A 37 -2.61 4.30 -7.01
C LYS A 37 -2.50 2.94 -6.34
N PRO A 38 -2.81 1.85 -7.07
CA PRO A 38 -2.55 0.50 -6.60
C PRO A 38 -1.05 0.20 -6.58
N GLY A 39 -0.65 -0.83 -5.85
CA GLY A 39 0.72 -1.33 -5.81
C GLY A 39 1.38 -1.25 -4.43
N GLY A 40 0.89 -0.42 -3.52
CA GLY A 40 1.47 -0.29 -2.19
C GLY A 40 2.99 -0.04 -2.23
N LEU A 41 3.79 -0.83 -1.53
CA LEU A 41 5.26 -0.69 -1.53
C LEU A 41 5.91 -0.94 -2.91
N ALA A 42 5.26 -1.67 -3.82
CA ALA A 42 5.76 -1.81 -5.19
C ALA A 42 5.67 -0.48 -5.99
N GLU A 43 4.72 0.37 -5.65
CA GLU A 43 4.59 1.71 -6.23
C GLU A 43 5.34 2.76 -5.41
N TYR A 44 5.14 2.78 -4.08
CA TYR A 44 5.58 3.87 -3.22
C TYR A 44 6.83 3.55 -2.39
N GLY A 45 7.31 2.31 -2.40
CA GLY A 45 8.49 1.88 -1.63
C GLY A 45 9.73 1.62 -2.47
N ILE A 46 9.63 1.61 -3.80
CA ILE A 46 10.76 1.39 -4.70
C ILE A 46 11.36 2.74 -5.11
N TYR A 47 12.68 2.81 -5.10
CA TYR A 47 13.42 4.01 -5.51
C TYR A 47 13.03 4.44 -6.94
N PRO A 48 12.76 5.74 -7.19
CA PRO A 48 12.21 6.21 -8.47
C PRO A 48 13.04 5.85 -9.70
N MET A 49 14.38 5.81 -9.57
CA MET A 49 15.28 5.49 -10.68
C MET A 49 15.24 4.02 -11.11
N LYS A 50 14.64 3.13 -10.30
CA LYS A 50 14.40 1.72 -10.69
C LYS A 50 13.18 1.60 -11.63
N THR A 51 13.19 2.38 -12.70
CA THR A 51 12.05 2.58 -13.63
C THR A 51 11.59 1.28 -14.26
N HIS A 52 12.51 0.44 -14.75
CA HIS A 52 12.16 -0.83 -15.37
C HIS A 52 11.40 -1.77 -14.41
N MET A 53 11.85 -1.85 -13.15
CA MET A 53 11.19 -2.67 -12.14
C MET A 53 9.77 -2.15 -11.86
N LYS A 54 9.63 -0.83 -11.62
CA LYS A 54 8.31 -0.21 -11.38
C LYS A 54 7.37 -0.39 -12.56
N GLN A 55 7.85 -0.19 -13.80
CA GLN A 55 7.05 -0.38 -15.00
C GLN A 55 6.61 -1.84 -15.18
N GLY A 56 7.51 -2.79 -14.92
CA GLY A 56 7.18 -4.22 -14.96
C GLY A 56 6.07 -4.59 -13.98
N LEU A 57 6.15 -4.09 -12.74
CA LEU A 57 5.13 -4.30 -11.72
C LEU A 57 3.80 -3.63 -12.08
N ARG A 58 3.82 -2.38 -12.57
CA ARG A 58 2.61 -1.67 -13.02
C ARG A 58 1.91 -2.43 -14.15
N LYS A 59 2.67 -2.91 -15.14
CA LYS A 59 2.12 -3.74 -16.24
C LYS A 59 1.50 -5.03 -15.72
N GLN A 60 2.14 -5.68 -14.74
CA GLN A 60 1.61 -6.90 -14.15
C GLN A 60 0.33 -6.64 -13.36
N PHE A 61 0.30 -5.58 -12.57
CA PHE A 61 -0.88 -5.19 -11.79
C PHE A 61 -2.03 -4.71 -12.68
N GLY A 62 -1.74 -3.96 -13.76
CA GLY A 62 -2.75 -3.58 -14.75
C GLY A 62 -3.49 -4.78 -15.28
N LYS A 63 -2.78 -5.85 -15.67
CA LYS A 63 -3.41 -7.10 -16.14
C LYS A 63 -4.34 -7.75 -15.11
N ILE A 64 -4.09 -7.55 -13.82
CA ILE A 64 -4.96 -8.08 -12.76
C ILE A 64 -6.22 -7.23 -12.64
N LEU A 65 -6.08 -5.91 -12.72
CA LEU A 65 -7.19 -4.97 -12.64
C LEU A 65 -8.11 -5.04 -13.88
N ASP A 66 -7.56 -5.44 -15.04
CA ASP A 66 -8.29 -5.61 -16.28
C ASP A 66 -9.10 -6.92 -16.35
N LEU A 67 -9.02 -7.79 -15.34
CA LEU A 67 -9.82 -9.01 -15.30
C LEU A 67 -11.32 -8.67 -15.21
N PRO A 68 -12.19 -9.32 -16.01
CA PRO A 68 -13.61 -8.94 -16.14
C PRO A 68 -14.42 -9.11 -14.84
N ASN A 69 -13.94 -9.92 -13.90
CA ASN A 69 -14.56 -10.16 -12.61
C ASN A 69 -13.87 -9.45 -11.44
N VAL A 70 -13.04 -8.44 -11.72
CA VAL A 70 -12.39 -7.59 -10.72
C VAL A 70 -12.94 -6.16 -10.80
N SER A 71 -13.43 -5.65 -9.69
CA SER A 71 -13.82 -4.25 -9.51
C SER A 71 -12.85 -3.57 -8.56
N TYR A 72 -12.14 -2.55 -9.02
CA TYR A 72 -11.15 -1.81 -8.23
C TYR A 72 -11.68 -0.45 -7.79
N PHE A 73 -11.47 -0.12 -6.52
CA PHE A 73 -11.80 1.16 -5.93
C PHE A 73 -10.55 1.73 -5.22
N GLY A 74 -9.93 2.72 -5.85
CA GLY A 74 -8.85 3.50 -5.27
C GLY A 74 -9.36 4.62 -4.39
N HIS A 75 -8.50 5.17 -3.52
CA HIS A 75 -8.85 6.20 -2.55
C HIS A 75 -10.06 5.83 -1.66
N MET A 76 -10.14 4.56 -1.29
CA MET A 76 -11.20 3.98 -0.49
C MET A 76 -10.60 3.37 0.80
N PRO A 77 -10.29 4.19 1.82
CA PRO A 77 -9.80 3.70 3.10
C PRO A 77 -10.91 2.97 3.85
N VAL A 78 -10.55 1.86 4.49
CA VAL A 78 -11.44 1.05 5.32
C VAL A 78 -10.98 1.11 6.77
N GLY A 79 -11.89 1.38 7.70
CA GLY A 79 -11.62 1.42 9.13
C GLY A 79 -12.62 2.23 9.91
N ALA A 80 -12.54 2.17 11.24
CA ALA A 80 -13.55 2.76 12.16
C ALA A 80 -13.78 4.28 11.96
N ASN A 81 -12.77 5.02 11.47
CA ASN A 81 -12.83 6.48 11.28
C ASN A 81 -12.93 6.88 9.80
N TYR A 82 -13.32 5.96 8.92
CA TYR A 82 -13.45 6.20 7.50
C TYR A 82 -14.90 6.00 7.04
N ALA A 83 -15.19 6.42 5.81
CA ALA A 83 -16.50 6.28 5.21
C ALA A 83 -16.93 4.81 4.97
N VAL A 84 -15.98 3.89 4.96
CA VAL A 84 -16.23 2.45 4.84
C VAL A 84 -15.65 1.74 6.06
N THR A 85 -16.50 1.05 6.80
CA THR A 85 -16.13 0.28 7.99
C THR A 85 -16.07 -1.22 7.67
N ILE A 86 -15.45 -1.98 8.57
CA ILE A 86 -15.43 -3.45 8.44
C ILE A 86 -16.84 -4.03 8.60
N ASP A 87 -17.65 -3.46 9.50
CA ASP A 87 -19.01 -3.92 9.74
C ASP A 87 -19.89 -3.74 8.48
N GLU A 88 -19.81 -2.58 7.82
CA GLU A 88 -20.51 -2.36 6.56
C GLU A 88 -20.06 -3.34 5.45
N LEU A 89 -18.77 -3.68 5.40
CA LEU A 89 -18.30 -4.71 4.47
C LEU A 89 -18.85 -6.09 4.80
N GLN A 90 -19.05 -6.41 6.08
CA GLN A 90 -19.67 -7.67 6.52
C GLN A 90 -21.16 -7.72 6.19
N GLU A 91 -21.88 -6.59 6.32
CA GLU A 91 -23.29 -6.48 5.95
C GLU A 91 -23.56 -6.77 4.46
N LEU A 92 -22.57 -6.53 3.58
CA LEU A 92 -22.63 -6.95 2.17
C LEU A 92 -22.64 -8.47 1.99
N ASN A 93 -22.46 -9.22 3.07
CA ASN A 93 -22.44 -10.68 3.12
C ASN A 93 -21.50 -11.32 2.05
N PRO A 94 -20.22 -10.93 2.00
CA PRO A 94 -19.27 -11.49 1.07
C PRO A 94 -18.95 -12.95 1.43
N VAL A 95 -18.46 -13.72 0.46
CA VAL A 95 -17.94 -15.08 0.73
C VAL A 95 -16.74 -15.03 1.67
N ALA A 96 -15.89 -14.02 1.50
CA ALA A 96 -14.72 -13.79 2.35
C ALA A 96 -14.30 -12.32 2.30
N LEU A 97 -13.72 -11.86 3.42
CA LEU A 97 -12.95 -10.62 3.53
C LEU A 97 -11.47 -10.98 3.63
N VAL A 98 -10.66 -10.43 2.74
CA VAL A 98 -9.21 -10.65 2.71
C VAL A 98 -8.51 -9.33 3.06
N PHE A 99 -7.81 -9.29 4.18
CA PHE A 99 -7.05 -8.12 4.59
C PHE A 99 -5.59 -8.24 4.14
N ALA A 100 -5.16 -7.36 3.24
CA ALA A 100 -3.81 -7.27 2.69
C ALA A 100 -3.25 -5.85 2.85
N VAL A 101 -3.50 -5.24 4.00
CA VAL A 101 -3.27 -3.81 4.30
C VAL A 101 -1.81 -3.43 4.54
N GLY A 102 -0.92 -4.42 4.64
CA GLY A 102 0.49 -4.22 4.92
C GLY A 102 0.77 -3.72 6.35
N ALA A 103 2.03 -3.41 6.62
CA ALA A 103 2.49 -2.87 7.90
C ALA A 103 2.75 -1.37 7.76
N GLN A 104 1.94 -0.53 8.40
CA GLN A 104 2.04 0.93 8.29
C GLN A 104 2.89 1.56 9.39
N GLY A 105 3.04 0.90 10.53
CA GLY A 105 3.86 1.39 11.64
C GLY A 105 5.36 1.32 11.35
N THR A 106 6.11 2.25 11.93
CA THR A 106 7.59 2.24 11.94
C THR A 106 8.07 1.75 13.30
N LYS A 107 9.03 0.86 13.31
CA LYS A 107 9.67 0.41 14.55
C LYS A 107 10.56 1.52 15.07
N LYS A 108 10.39 1.86 16.34
CA LYS A 108 11.26 2.82 17.03
C LYS A 108 12.52 2.12 17.54
N LEU A 109 13.63 2.85 17.60
CA LEU A 109 14.88 2.36 18.17
C LEU A 109 14.87 2.44 19.70
N GLY A 110 14.07 3.36 20.28
CA GLY A 110 14.01 3.61 21.71
C GLY A 110 15.22 4.38 22.25
N LEU A 111 15.89 5.12 21.38
CA LEU A 111 17.07 5.90 21.77
C LEU A 111 16.71 7.32 22.23
N PRO A 112 17.46 7.87 23.19
CA PRO A 112 17.30 9.27 23.55
C PRO A 112 17.45 10.18 22.32
N GLY A 113 16.53 11.14 22.16
CA GLY A 113 16.55 12.08 21.06
C GLY A 113 15.88 11.60 19.77
N GLU A 114 15.34 10.38 19.68
CA GLU A 114 14.68 9.85 18.48
C GLU A 114 13.52 10.73 17.98
N GLY A 115 12.91 11.53 18.85
CA GLY A 115 11.85 12.48 18.48
C GLY A 115 12.33 13.88 18.12
N CYS A 116 13.65 14.14 18.05
CA CYS A 116 14.19 15.45 17.72
C CYS A 116 13.93 15.81 16.24
N LYS A 117 13.85 17.13 15.98
CA LYS A 117 13.77 17.65 14.61
C LYS A 117 14.98 17.20 13.80
N GLY A 118 14.75 16.78 12.54
CA GLY A 118 15.79 16.29 11.65
C GLY A 118 16.03 14.79 11.74
N ILE A 119 15.23 14.07 12.56
CA ILE A 119 15.23 12.61 12.59
C ILE A 119 13.98 12.10 11.90
N TYR A 120 14.15 11.30 10.86
CA TYR A 120 13.10 10.85 9.99
C TYR A 120 13.08 9.33 9.91
N SER A 121 11.89 8.76 9.79
CA SER A 121 11.71 7.36 9.43
C SER A 121 12.06 7.17 7.95
N ALA A 122 12.83 6.15 7.61
CA ALA A 122 13.13 5.80 6.23
C ALA A 122 11.84 5.57 5.41
N LYS A 123 10.80 4.98 6.01
CA LYS A 123 9.50 4.79 5.35
C LYS A 123 8.88 6.12 4.94
N ASP A 124 8.82 7.09 5.83
CA ASP A 124 8.16 8.38 5.56
C ASP A 124 8.94 9.17 4.52
N PHE A 125 10.28 9.11 4.58
CA PHE A 125 11.15 9.71 3.58
C PHE A 125 10.97 9.07 2.21
N VAL A 126 10.91 7.72 2.14
CA VAL A 126 10.65 6.99 0.90
C VAL A 126 9.28 7.32 0.31
N TYR A 127 8.25 7.44 1.14
CA TYR A 127 6.92 7.85 0.71
C TYR A 127 6.89 9.30 0.21
N HIS A 128 7.66 10.20 0.84
CA HIS A 128 7.81 11.58 0.41
C HIS A 128 8.33 11.68 -1.03
N TYR A 129 9.50 11.10 -1.32
CA TYR A 129 10.07 11.21 -2.67
C TYR A 129 9.33 10.37 -3.73
N ASN A 130 8.51 9.39 -3.33
CA ASN A 130 7.58 8.70 -4.23
C ASN A 130 6.21 9.39 -4.34
N LEU A 131 6.05 10.58 -3.77
CA LEU A 131 4.88 11.44 -3.89
C LEU A 131 3.58 10.81 -3.34
N LEU A 132 3.67 10.02 -2.26
CA LEU A 132 2.49 9.51 -1.57
C LEU A 132 1.93 10.55 -0.59
N PRO A 133 0.68 11.02 -0.74
CA PRO A 133 0.02 11.82 0.28
C PRO A 133 -0.21 11.04 1.59
N PRO A 134 -0.11 11.69 2.76
CA PRO A 134 0.26 13.11 3.00
C PRO A 134 1.77 13.37 3.01
N PHE A 135 2.61 12.33 2.89
CA PHE A 135 4.07 12.41 3.02
C PHE A 135 4.71 13.32 1.99
N SER A 136 4.13 13.41 0.79
CA SER A 136 4.62 14.29 -0.29
C SER A 136 4.65 15.78 0.10
N GLY A 137 3.79 16.20 1.03
CA GLY A 137 3.74 17.58 1.53
C GLY A 137 4.58 17.83 2.79
N MET A 138 5.27 16.82 3.33
CA MET A 138 6.10 16.95 4.52
C MET A 138 7.45 17.59 4.19
N ASP A 139 7.98 18.36 5.14
CA ASP A 139 9.35 18.92 5.06
C ASP A 139 10.36 17.90 5.57
N PHE A 140 11.24 17.46 4.67
CA PHE A 140 12.38 16.59 4.96
C PHE A 140 13.71 17.34 4.77
N SER A 141 13.81 18.54 5.33
CA SER A 141 15.05 19.33 5.28
C SER A 141 16.18 18.56 5.95
N THR A 142 17.22 18.28 5.19
CA THR A 142 18.44 17.62 5.67
C THR A 142 19.62 18.59 5.67
N GLY A 143 20.50 18.45 6.66
CA GLY A 143 21.75 19.21 6.71
C GLY A 143 22.81 18.66 5.74
N ARG A 144 24.01 19.25 5.78
CA ARG A 144 25.14 18.79 4.94
C ARG A 144 25.72 17.43 5.36
N ARG A 145 25.45 17.00 6.58
CA ARG A 145 25.90 15.70 7.12
C ARG A 145 24.67 14.90 7.50
N ILE A 146 24.57 13.70 6.96
CA ILE A 146 23.45 12.79 7.18
C ILE A 146 24.00 11.50 7.73
N ALA A 147 23.37 10.98 8.78
CA ALA A 147 23.61 9.64 9.30
C ALA A 147 22.41 8.76 8.95
N ILE A 148 22.66 7.58 8.40
CA ILE A 148 21.63 6.60 8.09
C ILE A 148 21.85 5.40 9.00
N ILE A 149 20.82 5.01 9.74
CA ILE A 149 20.86 3.86 10.64
C ILE A 149 20.15 2.67 9.96
N GLY A 150 20.93 1.66 9.58
CA GLY A 150 20.47 0.47 8.89
C GLY A 150 21.48 -0.03 7.87
N MET A 151 21.26 -1.24 7.35
CA MET A 151 22.14 -1.88 6.36
C MET A 151 21.35 -2.61 5.26
N GLY A 152 20.06 -2.32 5.13
CA GLY A 152 19.21 -2.91 4.08
C GLY A 152 19.26 -2.15 2.77
N ASN A 153 18.61 -2.68 1.73
CA ASN A 153 18.56 -2.07 0.40
C ASN A 153 18.01 -0.64 0.42
N VAL A 154 17.09 -0.33 1.33
CA VAL A 154 16.53 1.03 1.48
C VAL A 154 17.60 2.06 1.90
N MET A 155 18.62 1.62 2.66
CA MET A 155 19.73 2.48 3.05
C MET A 155 20.63 2.80 1.84
N VAL A 156 20.78 1.84 0.93
CA VAL A 156 21.61 1.99 -0.28
C VAL A 156 20.92 2.87 -1.33
N ASP A 157 19.59 2.75 -1.44
CA ASP A 157 18.74 3.52 -2.36
C ASP A 157 18.63 5.00 -1.94
#